data_7536439072d5b5703f8c42069d911aea
#
_entry.id   7536439072d5b5703f8c42069d911aea
#
_cell.length_a   1.000
_cell.length_b   1.000
_cell.length_c   1.000
_cell.angle_alpha   90.00
_cell.angle_beta   90.00
_cell.angle_gamma   90.00
#
_symmetry.space_group_name_H-M   'P 1'
#
loop_
_entity.id
_entity.type
_entity.pdbx_description
1 polymer ?
#
loop_
_entity_poly.entity_id
_entity_poly.type
_entity_poly.pdbx_seq_one_letter_code
_entity_poly.pdbx_strand_id
1 'polypeptide(L)'
;KDTFDYIVVSDGVFSPTKSIITKKITNLKYNNNVALRGKLNSFNNKDVSIFMGSDFHYVTYPVNQNNEYNFVAIIKKKMKQKDILDKKLFKSDEFLNNLKEIIAKNSNFDCNNLEDLKAFPVFVTEKMLTINKNNIFLLGDALFAFPPSFAQGASQSIETSNDILNDIQNN
;
A
#
# COMPACT_ATOMS: atom_id res chain seq x y z
N LYS A 1 22.47 -7.18 -26.51
CA LYS A 1 22.71 -6.69 -25.15
C LYS A 1 22.68 -5.17 -25.23
N ASP A 2 21.65 -4.55 -24.69
CA ASP A 2 21.49 -3.11 -24.75
C ASP A 2 22.27 -2.44 -23.61
N THR A 3 22.75 -1.24 -23.86
CA THR A 3 23.49 -0.42 -22.89
C THR A 3 22.66 0.85 -22.63
N PHE A 4 22.52 1.22 -21.38
CA PHE A 4 21.78 2.40 -20.93
C PHE A 4 22.68 3.24 -20.04
N ASP A 5 22.52 4.56 -20.11
CA ASP A 5 23.26 5.50 -19.27
C ASP A 5 22.73 5.49 -17.84
N TYR A 6 21.41 5.42 -17.68
CA TYR A 6 20.74 5.43 -16.39
C TYR A 6 19.71 4.30 -16.26
N ILE A 7 19.48 3.84 -15.02
CA ILE A 7 18.45 2.88 -14.68
C ILE A 7 17.61 3.46 -13.53
N VAL A 8 16.29 3.59 -13.75
CA VAL A 8 15.34 3.95 -12.70
C VAL A 8 14.53 2.73 -12.33
N VAL A 9 14.59 2.31 -11.06
CA VAL A 9 13.94 1.13 -10.53
C VAL A 9 12.65 1.54 -9.82
N SER A 10 11.50 1.18 -10.36
CA SER A 10 10.16 1.48 -9.84
C SER A 10 9.26 0.25 -9.73
N ASP A 11 9.84 -0.91 -9.40
CA ASP A 11 9.19 -2.22 -9.37
C ASP A 11 8.50 -2.54 -8.03
N GLY A 12 8.23 -1.50 -7.21
CA GLY A 12 7.36 -1.52 -6.06
C GLY A 12 8.01 -2.01 -4.76
N VAL A 13 7.17 -2.19 -3.72
CA VAL A 13 7.62 -2.49 -2.35
C VAL A 13 8.46 -3.76 -2.25
N PHE A 14 8.15 -4.80 -3.02
CA PHE A 14 8.89 -6.06 -3.04
C PHE A 14 10.03 -6.11 -4.07
N SER A 15 10.48 -4.97 -4.56
CA SER A 15 11.50 -4.80 -5.60
C SER A 15 12.57 -5.92 -5.64
N PRO A 16 12.52 -6.85 -6.59
CA PRO A 16 13.57 -7.83 -6.79
C PRO A 16 14.85 -7.15 -7.31
N THR A 17 14.70 -6.11 -8.14
CA THR A 17 15.81 -5.36 -8.70
C THR A 17 16.62 -4.66 -7.60
N LYS A 18 15.96 -4.04 -6.62
CA LYS A 18 16.62 -3.46 -5.44
C LYS A 18 17.47 -4.50 -4.71
N SER A 19 16.93 -5.70 -4.51
CA SER A 19 17.64 -6.78 -3.80
C SER A 19 18.89 -7.24 -4.56
N ILE A 20 18.81 -7.33 -5.89
CA ILE A 20 19.96 -7.67 -6.76
C ILE A 20 21.05 -6.59 -6.70
N ILE A 21 20.66 -5.32 -6.81
CA ILE A 21 21.59 -4.19 -6.84
C ILE A 21 22.28 -4.01 -5.49
N THR A 22 21.55 -4.07 -4.39
CA THR A 22 22.07 -3.81 -3.05
C THR A 22 22.74 -5.03 -2.43
N LYS A 23 22.53 -6.22 -2.98
CA LYS A 23 22.93 -7.51 -2.40
C LYS A 23 22.45 -7.69 -0.95
N LYS A 24 21.38 -7.00 -0.58
CA LYS A 24 20.77 -7.04 0.75
C LYS A 24 19.37 -7.58 0.65
N ILE A 25 18.97 -8.35 1.66
CA ILE A 25 17.56 -8.71 1.87
C ILE A 25 16.80 -7.42 2.15
N THR A 26 15.61 -7.30 1.56
CA THR A 26 14.77 -6.10 1.67
C THR A 26 14.51 -5.74 3.14
N ASN A 27 14.67 -4.46 3.49
CA ASN A 27 14.34 -3.92 4.81
C ASN A 27 12.82 -3.70 4.97
N LEU A 28 12.04 -4.70 4.57
CA LEU A 28 10.59 -4.65 4.70
C LEU A 28 10.16 -5.20 6.04
N LYS A 29 9.25 -4.48 6.68
CA LYS A 29 8.64 -4.87 7.93
C LYS A 29 7.13 -4.88 7.78
N TYR A 30 6.49 -5.92 8.29
CA TYR A 30 5.04 -5.92 8.47
C TYR A 30 4.65 -4.87 9.51
N ASN A 31 3.81 -3.92 9.13
CA ASN A 31 3.45 -2.76 9.95
C ASN A 31 2.33 -3.06 10.96
N ASN A 32 2.08 -4.32 11.29
CA ASN A 32 0.97 -4.76 12.13
C ASN A 32 -0.41 -4.25 11.67
N ASN A 33 -0.57 -4.03 10.38
CA ASN A 33 -1.81 -3.60 9.76
C ASN A 33 -2.15 -4.47 8.55
N VAL A 34 -3.45 -4.68 8.37
CA VAL A 34 -4.02 -5.29 7.17
C VAL A 34 -4.86 -4.25 6.45
N ALA A 35 -4.64 -4.09 5.16
CA ALA A 35 -5.50 -3.30 4.29
C ALA A 35 -6.63 -4.18 3.77
N LEU A 36 -7.88 -3.79 4.00
CA LEU A 36 -9.08 -4.39 3.41
C LEU A 36 -9.61 -3.42 2.37
N ARG A 37 -9.71 -3.87 1.11
CA ARG A 37 -10.21 -3.07 -0.01
C ARG A 37 -11.46 -3.72 -0.58
N GLY A 38 -12.39 -2.90 -1.01
CA GLY A 38 -13.63 -3.35 -1.63
C GLY A 38 -14.29 -2.22 -2.42
N LYS A 39 -15.46 -2.53 -2.96
CA LYS A 39 -16.33 -1.59 -3.66
C LYS A 39 -17.67 -1.48 -2.94
N LEU A 40 -18.33 -0.35 -3.11
CA LEU A 40 -19.70 -0.09 -2.69
C LEU A 40 -20.48 0.39 -3.92
N ASN A 41 -21.65 -0.20 -4.17
CA ASN A 41 -22.49 0.15 -5.33
C ASN A 41 -23.50 1.26 -5.03
N SER A 42 -23.62 1.66 -3.77
CA SER A 42 -24.44 2.82 -3.40
C SER A 42 -23.97 3.38 -2.07
N PHE A 43 -23.50 4.58 -2.09
CA PHE A 43 -23.16 5.33 -0.89
C PHE A 43 -23.66 6.76 -1.06
N ASN A 44 -24.45 7.25 -0.12
CA ASN A 44 -25.13 8.54 -0.27
C ASN A 44 -24.24 9.74 0.09
N ASN A 45 -22.98 9.69 -0.33
CA ASN A 45 -22.05 10.80 -0.12
C ASN A 45 -21.16 10.98 -1.36
N LYS A 46 -21.14 12.19 -1.89
CA LYS A 46 -20.33 12.56 -3.07
C LYS A 46 -18.89 12.92 -2.71
N ASP A 47 -18.58 13.04 -1.44
CA ASP A 47 -17.28 13.46 -0.93
C ASP A 47 -16.44 12.28 -0.45
N VAL A 48 -15.16 12.52 -0.24
CA VAL A 48 -14.28 11.60 0.48
C VAL A 48 -14.68 11.58 1.95
N SER A 49 -15.03 10.42 2.45
CA SER A 49 -15.39 10.22 3.86
C SER A 49 -14.33 9.39 4.56
N ILE A 50 -13.90 9.85 5.74
CA ILE A 50 -12.94 9.14 6.57
C ILE A 50 -13.60 8.86 7.93
N PHE A 51 -13.58 7.60 8.34
CA PHE A 51 -13.93 7.18 9.69
C PHE A 51 -12.67 6.79 10.45
N MET A 52 -12.51 7.30 11.66
CA MET A 52 -11.35 7.05 12.53
C MET A 52 -11.79 6.29 13.78
N GLY A 53 -11.46 5.00 13.86
CA GLY A 53 -11.62 4.17 15.04
C GLY A 53 -10.31 4.00 15.82
N SER A 54 -10.35 3.32 16.97
CA SER A 54 -9.16 3.12 17.82
C SER A 54 -8.10 2.20 17.19
N ASP A 55 -8.56 1.15 16.50
CA ASP A 55 -7.68 0.11 15.93
C ASP A 55 -7.86 -0.05 14.42
N PHE A 56 -8.63 0.81 13.79
CA PHE A 56 -8.80 0.88 12.34
C PHE A 56 -9.28 2.26 11.91
N HIS A 57 -9.07 2.55 10.65
CA HIS A 57 -9.78 3.62 9.96
C HIS A 57 -10.22 3.10 8.59
N TYR A 58 -11.26 3.68 8.02
CA TYR A 58 -11.61 3.44 6.64
C TYR A 58 -11.91 4.74 5.90
N VAL A 59 -11.71 4.67 4.61
CA VAL A 59 -11.98 5.77 3.67
C VAL A 59 -12.93 5.25 2.60
N THR A 60 -13.95 6.04 2.29
CA THR A 60 -14.84 5.84 1.15
C THR A 60 -14.81 7.05 0.25
N TYR A 61 -14.80 6.85 -1.05
CA TYR A 61 -14.82 7.92 -2.03
C TYR A 61 -15.40 7.44 -3.37
N PRO A 62 -16.09 8.33 -4.12
CA PRO A 62 -16.61 8.00 -5.44
C PRO A 62 -15.46 7.76 -6.42
N VAL A 63 -15.60 6.74 -7.27
CA VAL A 63 -14.62 6.41 -8.31
C VAL A 63 -15.03 6.99 -9.66
N ASN A 64 -16.34 7.06 -9.90
CA ASN A 64 -16.91 7.55 -11.15
C ASN A 64 -18.32 8.15 -10.93
N GLN A 65 -18.94 8.60 -12.02
CA GLN A 65 -20.30 9.17 -11.98
C GLN A 65 -21.42 8.10 -11.87
N ASN A 66 -21.08 6.80 -11.89
CA ASN A 66 -22.05 5.69 -11.90
C ASN A 66 -22.39 5.19 -10.50
N ASN A 67 -22.20 5.99 -9.45
CA ASN A 67 -22.42 5.63 -8.05
C ASN A 67 -21.56 4.44 -7.56
N GLU A 68 -20.41 4.21 -8.18
CA GLU A 68 -19.42 3.29 -7.67
C GLU A 68 -18.49 4.01 -6.68
N TYR A 69 -18.27 3.38 -5.54
CA TYR A 69 -17.41 3.91 -4.48
C TYR A 69 -16.31 2.92 -4.17
N ASN A 70 -15.13 3.45 -3.93
CA ASN A 70 -14.03 2.67 -3.39
C ASN A 70 -14.10 2.66 -1.86
N PHE A 71 -13.79 1.51 -1.28
CA PHE A 71 -13.66 1.33 0.16
C PHE A 71 -12.25 0.82 0.47
N VAL A 72 -11.57 1.48 1.40
CA VAL A 72 -10.27 1.06 1.90
C VAL A 72 -10.26 1.19 3.41
N ALA A 73 -10.07 0.09 4.12
CA ALA A 73 -9.84 0.09 5.56
C ALA A 73 -8.42 -0.36 5.88
N ILE A 74 -7.79 0.31 6.84
CA ILE A 74 -6.52 -0.11 7.45
C ILE A 74 -6.83 -0.56 8.86
N ILE A 75 -6.61 -1.83 9.14
CA ILE A 75 -7.01 -2.48 10.39
C ILE A 75 -5.75 -2.96 11.10
N LYS A 76 -5.57 -2.55 12.35
CA LYS A 76 -4.47 -2.99 13.20
C LYS A 76 -4.65 -4.47 13.54
N LYS A 77 -3.71 -5.29 13.11
CA LYS A 77 -3.76 -6.73 13.31
C LYS A 77 -2.36 -7.31 13.43
N LYS A 78 -1.98 -7.70 14.64
CA LYS A 78 -0.74 -8.45 14.86
C LYS A 78 -0.90 -9.87 14.31
N MET A 79 0.08 -10.33 13.55
CA MET A 79 0.06 -11.65 12.91
C MET A 79 1.41 -12.35 13.12
N LYS A 80 1.38 -13.69 13.10
CA LYS A 80 2.61 -14.49 13.11
C LYS A 80 3.29 -14.42 11.74
N GLN A 81 4.63 -14.51 11.73
CA GLN A 81 5.42 -14.41 10.49
C GLN A 81 4.95 -15.37 9.38
N LYS A 82 4.59 -16.60 9.72
CA LYS A 82 4.07 -17.58 8.76
C LYS A 82 2.75 -17.17 8.12
N ASP A 83 1.88 -16.50 8.88
CA ASP A 83 0.54 -16.13 8.44
C ASP A 83 0.58 -14.87 7.55
N ILE A 84 1.53 -13.95 7.79
CA ILE A 84 1.73 -12.74 6.98
C ILE A 84 2.05 -13.07 5.51
N LEU A 85 2.75 -14.16 5.27
CA LEU A 85 3.16 -14.59 3.93
C LEU A 85 2.19 -15.58 3.28
N ASP A 86 1.16 -16.00 4.00
CA ASP A 86 0.17 -16.94 3.49
C ASP A 86 -0.90 -16.25 2.63
N LYS A 87 -0.67 -16.24 1.31
CA LYS A 87 -1.60 -15.68 0.34
C LYS A 87 -2.99 -16.33 0.36
N LYS A 88 -3.13 -17.58 0.84
CA LYS A 88 -4.42 -18.26 0.91
C LYS A 88 -5.24 -17.72 2.08
N LEU A 89 -4.60 -17.45 3.21
CA LEU A 89 -5.24 -16.83 4.37
C LEU A 89 -5.93 -15.51 3.99
N PHE A 90 -5.23 -14.62 3.30
CA PHE A 90 -5.75 -13.29 2.90
C PHE A 90 -6.89 -13.36 1.87
N LYS A 91 -7.12 -14.53 1.26
CA LYS A 91 -8.22 -14.77 0.31
C LYS A 91 -9.37 -15.58 0.92
N SER A 92 -9.21 -16.10 2.14
CA SER A 92 -10.25 -16.92 2.77
C SER A 92 -11.42 -16.07 3.25
N ASP A 93 -12.64 -16.59 3.06
CA ASP A 93 -13.86 -15.93 3.51
C ASP A 93 -13.86 -15.73 5.03
N GLU A 94 -13.32 -16.69 5.78
CA GLU A 94 -13.19 -16.60 7.24
C GLU A 94 -12.37 -15.37 7.64
N PHE A 95 -11.22 -15.16 7.01
CA PHE A 95 -10.36 -14.02 7.31
C PHE A 95 -11.00 -12.69 6.91
N LEU A 96 -11.61 -12.62 5.72
CA LEU A 96 -12.30 -11.43 5.24
C LEU A 96 -13.51 -11.09 6.16
N ASN A 97 -14.29 -12.08 6.58
CA ASN A 97 -15.41 -11.88 7.49
C ASN A 97 -14.94 -11.41 8.87
N ASN A 98 -13.84 -11.96 9.40
CA ASN A 98 -13.23 -11.47 10.65
C ASN A 98 -12.85 -9.98 10.56
N LEU A 99 -12.30 -9.53 9.44
CA LEU A 99 -11.97 -8.10 9.23
C LEU A 99 -13.23 -7.24 9.16
N LYS A 100 -14.29 -7.70 8.48
CA LYS A 100 -15.59 -6.99 8.44
C LYS A 100 -16.20 -6.86 9.84
N GLU A 101 -16.13 -7.91 10.65
CA GLU A 101 -16.64 -7.89 12.03
C GLU A 101 -15.93 -6.84 12.90
N ILE A 102 -14.61 -6.67 12.75
CA ILE A 102 -13.87 -5.64 13.48
C ILE A 102 -14.42 -4.24 13.16
N ILE A 103 -14.73 -3.97 11.90
CA ILE A 103 -15.30 -2.70 11.46
C ILE A 103 -16.73 -2.55 11.97
N ALA A 104 -17.59 -3.55 11.76
CA ALA A 104 -19.01 -3.50 12.12
C ALA A 104 -19.23 -3.36 13.63
N LYS A 105 -18.42 -4.02 14.46
CA LYS A 105 -18.53 -3.93 15.93
C LYS A 105 -18.17 -2.54 16.49
N ASN A 106 -17.37 -1.77 15.76
CA ASN A 106 -16.81 -0.52 16.26
C ASN A 106 -17.23 0.71 15.41
N SER A 107 -18.13 0.51 14.46
CA SER A 107 -18.73 1.57 13.66
C SER A 107 -20.14 1.19 13.23
N ASN A 108 -20.93 2.15 12.76
CA ASN A 108 -22.25 1.93 12.18
C ASN A 108 -22.19 1.58 10.68
N PHE A 109 -21.03 1.16 10.18
CA PHE A 109 -20.83 0.87 8.77
C PHE A 109 -21.39 -0.52 8.43
N ASP A 110 -22.30 -0.57 7.45
CA ASP A 110 -22.83 -1.84 6.94
C ASP A 110 -21.84 -2.49 5.97
N CYS A 111 -21.08 -3.45 6.49
CA CYS A 111 -20.11 -4.21 5.71
C CYS A 111 -20.74 -5.21 4.73
N ASN A 112 -22.07 -5.44 4.76
CA ASN A 112 -22.75 -6.38 3.85
C ASN A 112 -22.80 -5.84 2.43
N ASN A 113 -22.77 -4.52 2.27
CA ASN A 113 -22.77 -3.84 0.98
C ASN A 113 -21.40 -3.78 0.30
N LEU A 114 -20.36 -4.39 0.90
CA LEU A 114 -19.03 -4.46 0.33
C LEU A 114 -18.90 -5.61 -0.66
N GLU A 115 -18.44 -5.29 -1.87
CA GLU A 115 -18.18 -6.24 -2.94
C GLU A 115 -16.68 -6.28 -3.30
N ASP A 116 -16.26 -7.30 -4.04
CA ASP A 116 -14.87 -7.47 -4.52
C ASP A 116 -13.80 -7.36 -3.42
N LEU A 117 -14.08 -7.87 -2.22
CA LEU A 117 -13.20 -7.75 -1.08
C LEU A 117 -11.86 -8.43 -1.29
N LYS A 118 -10.79 -7.70 -0.96
CA LYS A 118 -9.42 -8.19 -0.98
C LYS A 118 -8.68 -7.67 0.24
N ALA A 119 -7.96 -8.56 0.91
CA ALA A 119 -7.11 -8.20 2.04
C ALA A 119 -5.63 -8.33 1.68
N PHE A 120 -4.81 -7.43 2.24
CA PHE A 120 -3.37 -7.40 2.01
C PHE A 120 -2.63 -7.04 3.30
N PRO A 121 -1.52 -7.73 3.62
CA PRO A 121 -0.65 -7.29 4.70
C PRO A 121 0.04 -5.99 4.29
N VAL A 122 0.08 -5.02 5.21
CA VAL A 122 0.78 -3.75 4.98
C VAL A 122 2.25 -3.91 5.33
N PHE A 123 3.11 -3.73 4.33
CA PHE A 123 4.55 -3.67 4.51
C PHE A 123 5.05 -2.25 4.38
N VAL A 124 6.05 -1.90 5.16
CA VAL A 124 6.73 -0.60 5.12
C VAL A 124 8.23 -0.79 5.05
N THR A 125 8.93 0.18 4.51
CA THR A 125 10.39 0.21 4.54
C THR A 125 10.85 0.74 5.90
N GLU A 126 11.70 -0.02 6.60
CA GLU A 126 12.17 0.36 7.94
C GLU A 126 13.35 1.34 7.87
N LYS A 127 14.23 1.16 6.89
CA LYS A 127 15.40 2.02 6.69
C LYS A 127 15.63 2.28 5.21
N MET A 128 15.95 3.52 4.87
CA MET A 128 16.37 3.86 3.53
C MET A 128 17.68 3.15 3.20
N LEU A 129 17.76 2.58 2.01
CA LEU A 129 18.98 1.96 1.49
C LEU A 129 19.72 2.97 0.62
N THR A 130 21.00 3.17 0.90
CA THR A 130 21.86 3.96 0.02
C THR A 130 22.39 3.06 -1.09
N ILE A 131 22.24 3.49 -2.33
CA ILE A 131 22.87 2.87 -3.51
C ILE A 131 24.07 3.70 -3.88
N ASN A 132 25.26 3.12 -3.77
CA ASN A 132 26.51 3.77 -4.14
C ASN A 132 26.79 3.57 -5.65
N LYS A 133 25.85 3.99 -6.50
CA LYS A 133 25.98 3.96 -7.96
C LYS A 133 25.30 5.17 -8.53
N ASN A 134 26.07 6.03 -9.18
CA ASN A 134 25.60 7.34 -9.67
C ASN A 134 24.61 7.26 -10.83
N ASN A 135 24.44 6.08 -11.44
CA ASN A 135 23.57 5.87 -12.59
C ASN A 135 22.38 4.93 -12.31
N ILE A 136 22.14 4.58 -11.03
CA ILE A 136 21.00 3.75 -10.66
C ILE A 136 20.20 4.43 -9.56
N PHE A 137 18.93 4.68 -9.83
CA PHE A 137 18.00 5.36 -8.94
C PHE A 137 16.86 4.42 -8.53
N LEU A 138 16.42 4.51 -7.28
CA LEU A 138 15.18 3.88 -6.82
C LEU A 138 14.08 4.93 -6.76
N LEU A 139 12.85 4.54 -7.14
CA LEU A 139 11.69 5.43 -7.20
C LEU A 139 10.48 4.83 -6.51
N GLY A 140 9.69 5.66 -5.83
CA GLY A 140 8.44 5.29 -5.19
C GLY A 140 8.62 4.21 -4.13
N ASP A 141 7.73 3.22 -4.08
CA ASP A 141 7.78 2.13 -3.09
C ASP A 141 9.04 1.24 -3.22
N ALA A 142 9.70 1.24 -4.36
CA ALA A 142 11.00 0.59 -4.51
C ALA A 142 12.08 1.31 -3.70
N LEU A 143 12.03 2.64 -3.59
CA LEU A 143 12.89 3.42 -2.73
C LEU A 143 12.46 3.29 -1.27
N PHE A 144 11.23 3.71 -0.96
CA PHE A 144 10.70 3.75 0.39
C PHE A 144 9.18 3.57 0.41
N ALA A 145 8.71 2.45 0.95
CA ALA A 145 7.29 2.17 1.11
C ALA A 145 6.76 2.79 2.41
N PHE A 146 5.86 3.75 2.27
CA PHE A 146 5.18 4.41 3.39
C PHE A 146 3.94 3.64 3.85
N PRO A 147 3.51 3.82 5.12
CA PRO A 147 2.19 3.38 5.54
C PRO A 147 1.10 4.06 4.70
N PRO A 148 0.06 3.33 4.24
CA PRO A 148 -0.96 3.90 3.36
C PRO A 148 -1.90 4.89 4.06
N SER A 149 -1.80 5.03 5.37
CA SER A 149 -2.70 5.85 6.21
C SER A 149 -2.76 7.34 5.85
N PHE A 150 -1.71 7.87 5.23
CA PHE A 150 -1.62 9.28 4.84
C PHE A 150 -1.81 9.53 3.34
N ALA A 151 -2.10 8.49 2.57
CA ALA A 151 -2.27 8.55 1.11
C ALA A 151 -1.11 9.24 0.35
N GLN A 152 0.11 9.20 0.90
CA GLN A 152 1.29 9.93 0.39
C GLN A 152 2.10 9.16 -0.66
N GLY A 153 1.79 7.88 -0.94
CA GLY A 153 2.61 7.05 -1.82
C GLY A 153 2.81 7.66 -3.21
N ALA A 154 1.73 8.18 -3.83
CA ALA A 154 1.81 8.79 -5.15
C ALA A 154 2.56 10.14 -5.14
N SER A 155 2.26 11.03 -4.19
CA SER A 155 2.93 12.34 -4.08
C SER A 155 4.43 12.19 -3.83
N GLN A 156 4.84 11.29 -2.94
CA GLN A 156 6.26 11.00 -2.69
C GLN A 156 6.96 10.42 -3.92
N SER A 157 6.26 9.64 -4.73
CA SER A 157 6.82 9.14 -6.00
C SER A 157 7.04 10.26 -7.01
N ILE A 158 6.12 11.24 -7.08
CA ILE A 158 6.25 12.40 -7.97
C ILE A 158 7.41 13.30 -7.53
N GLU A 159 7.51 13.60 -6.22
CA GLU A 159 8.62 14.38 -5.66
C GLU A 159 9.97 13.72 -5.93
N THR A 160 10.09 12.43 -5.63
CA THR A 160 11.32 11.66 -5.87
C THR A 160 11.70 11.64 -7.37
N SER A 161 10.70 11.60 -8.27
CA SER A 161 10.97 11.65 -9.71
C SER A 161 11.62 12.97 -10.12
N ASN A 162 11.17 14.09 -9.54
CA ASN A 162 11.74 15.40 -9.78
C ASN A 162 13.18 15.49 -9.24
N ASP A 163 13.44 14.93 -8.07
CA ASP A 163 14.79 14.90 -7.48
C ASP A 163 15.75 14.10 -8.36
N ILE A 164 15.32 12.92 -8.85
CA ILE A 164 16.12 12.09 -9.78
C ILE A 164 16.41 12.86 -11.08
N LEU A 165 15.41 13.56 -11.63
CA LEU A 165 15.60 14.35 -12.85
C LEU A 165 16.65 15.45 -12.63
N ASN A 166 16.58 16.17 -11.52
CA ASN A 166 17.55 17.19 -11.16
C ASN A 166 18.97 16.62 -10.99
N ASP A 167 19.10 15.45 -10.36
CA ASP A 167 20.40 14.77 -10.21
C ASP A 167 20.99 14.37 -11.56
N ILE A 168 20.16 13.86 -12.49
CA ILE A 168 20.62 13.49 -13.85
C ILE A 168 21.05 14.72 -14.66
N GLN A 169 20.36 15.86 -14.52
CA GLN A 169 20.67 17.08 -15.26
C GLN A 169 21.91 17.83 -14.75
N ASN A 170 22.25 17.63 -13.49
CA ASN A 170 23.37 18.31 -12.84
C ASN A 170 24.67 17.47 -12.81
N ASN A 171 24.64 16.22 -13.27
CA ASN A 171 25.79 15.34 -13.43
C ASN A 171 26.20 15.20 -14.90
#